data_84f9f287fb859886dea2294d926b865b
#
_entry.id   84f9f287fb859886dea2294d926b865b
#
_cell.length_a   1.000
_cell.length_b   1.000
_cell.length_c   1.000
_cell.angle_alpha   90.00
_cell.angle_beta   90.00
_cell.angle_gamma   90.00
#
_symmetry.space_group_name_H-M   'P 1'
#
loop_
_entity.id
_entity.type
_entity.pdbx_description
1 polymer ?
#
loop_
_entity_poly.entity_id
_entity_poly.type
_entity_poly.pdbx_seq_one_letter_code
_entity_poly.pdbx_strand_id
1 'polypeptide(L)'
;GYYLYSRHWNPSNFALCQALAAMEGTEAAWVTGSGMAAITCALMHFLKAGDHCVASQTVYGGTFAFLKNYIIRYGVEVTFVDTTNLEEVKAAMRPNTKVVYTECMSNPLLRIANLPELKKIAQSTGAKLLVDNTFSPMIFSPYKLGADVVIYSMTKFVNGKNDCVAGAICAS
;
A
#
# COMPACT_ATOMS: atom_id res chain seq x y z
N GLY A 1 -18.90 3.01 24.17
CA GLY A 1 -17.47 2.96 24.48
C GLY A 1 -16.95 4.36 24.78
N TYR A 2 -15.97 4.48 25.67
CA TYR A 2 -15.37 5.76 26.00
C TYR A 2 -14.10 5.98 25.18
N TYR A 3 -13.93 7.17 24.62
CA TYR A 3 -12.70 7.59 23.96
C TYR A 3 -11.76 8.16 25.01
N LEU A 4 -10.77 7.39 25.42
CA LEU A 4 -9.85 7.78 26.49
C LEU A 4 -8.61 8.51 25.98
N TYR A 5 -8.13 8.18 24.76
CA TYR A 5 -6.86 8.67 24.25
C TYR A 5 -6.85 8.66 22.72
N SER A 6 -6.65 9.83 22.11
CA SER A 6 -6.81 10.02 20.66
C SER A 6 -5.91 9.15 19.79
N ARG A 7 -4.70 8.81 20.25
CA ARG A 7 -3.82 7.91 19.50
C ARG A 7 -4.39 6.49 19.37
N HIS A 8 -5.13 6.04 20.37
CA HIS A 8 -5.78 4.73 20.33
C HIS A 8 -7.08 4.80 19.54
N TRP A 9 -7.90 5.82 19.83
CA TRP A 9 -9.20 5.95 19.22
C TRP A 9 -9.80 7.33 19.49
N ASN A 10 -10.44 7.91 18.45
CA ASN A 10 -11.10 9.20 18.61
C ASN A 10 -12.25 9.30 17.60
N PRO A 11 -13.36 10.00 17.94
CA PRO A 11 -14.55 10.04 17.08
C PRO A 11 -14.30 10.60 15.69
N SER A 12 -13.45 11.64 15.58
CA SER A 12 -13.14 12.26 14.28
C SER A 12 -12.32 11.32 13.40
N ASN A 13 -11.32 10.63 13.97
CA ASN A 13 -10.56 9.64 13.25
C ASN A 13 -11.43 8.45 12.82
N PHE A 14 -12.38 8.03 13.70
CA PHE A 14 -13.32 6.96 13.36
C PHE A 14 -14.21 7.35 12.18
N ALA A 15 -14.81 8.55 12.21
CA ALA A 15 -15.62 9.04 11.10
C ALA A 15 -14.83 9.10 9.80
N LEU A 16 -13.56 9.55 9.87
CA LEU A 16 -12.66 9.56 8.71
C LEU A 16 -12.35 8.14 8.21
N CYS A 17 -12.07 7.20 9.10
CA CYS A 17 -11.87 5.79 8.74
C CYS A 17 -13.09 5.21 8.02
N GLN A 18 -14.30 5.46 8.53
CA GLN A 18 -15.54 5.02 7.88
C GLN A 18 -15.72 5.61 6.49
N ALA A 19 -15.45 6.92 6.33
CA ALA A 19 -15.54 7.59 5.05
C ALA A 19 -14.54 7.01 4.03
N LEU A 20 -13.29 6.76 4.44
CA LEU A 20 -12.26 6.17 3.60
C LEU A 20 -12.60 4.73 3.20
N ALA A 21 -13.07 3.92 4.15
CA ALA A 21 -13.50 2.55 3.87
C ALA A 21 -14.66 2.52 2.88
N ALA A 22 -15.67 3.38 3.06
CA ALA A 22 -16.80 3.50 2.14
C ALA A 22 -16.37 3.97 0.75
N MET A 23 -15.46 4.93 0.66
CA MET A 23 -14.90 5.44 -0.58
C MET A 23 -14.17 4.34 -1.36
N GLU A 24 -13.35 3.55 -0.68
CA GLU A 24 -12.59 2.47 -1.27
C GLU A 24 -13.44 1.21 -1.51
N GLY A 25 -14.48 1.01 -0.73
CA GLY A 25 -15.33 -0.19 -0.76
C GLY A 25 -14.77 -1.34 0.09
N THR A 26 -13.90 -1.03 1.06
CA THR A 26 -13.31 -1.98 2.00
C THR A 26 -14.15 -2.12 3.27
N GLU A 27 -13.93 -3.19 4.04
CA GLU A 27 -14.58 -3.40 5.33
C GLU A 27 -14.16 -2.34 6.36
N ALA A 28 -12.89 -1.97 6.35
CA ALA A 28 -12.33 -1.03 7.30
C ALA A 28 -11.25 -0.13 6.67
N ALA A 29 -10.96 0.97 7.37
CA ALA A 29 -9.78 1.78 7.14
C ALA A 29 -9.14 2.18 8.47
N TRP A 30 -7.87 2.51 8.44
CA TRP A 30 -7.12 3.02 9.59
C TRP A 30 -6.29 4.23 9.18
N VAL A 31 -6.38 5.31 9.95
CA VAL A 31 -5.58 6.52 9.71
C VAL A 31 -4.27 6.47 10.48
N THR A 32 -3.21 7.03 9.89
CA THR A 32 -1.86 7.06 10.44
C THR A 32 -1.29 8.47 10.37
N GLY A 33 -0.23 8.73 11.15
CA GLY A 33 0.41 10.04 11.22
C GLY A 33 1.16 10.49 9.96
N SER A 34 1.33 9.60 8.96
CA SER A 34 1.93 9.93 7.65
C SER A 34 1.68 8.81 6.64
N GLY A 35 1.84 9.12 5.35
CA GLY A 35 1.81 8.10 4.30
C GLY A 35 2.89 7.03 4.49
N MET A 36 4.10 7.42 4.93
CA MET A 36 5.15 6.44 5.24
C MET A 36 4.78 5.53 6.41
N ALA A 37 4.10 6.05 7.44
CA ALA A 37 3.59 5.22 8.53
C ALA A 37 2.57 4.19 8.00
N ALA A 38 1.67 4.58 7.10
CA ALA A 38 0.74 3.66 6.46
C ALA A 38 1.47 2.57 5.66
N ILE A 39 2.45 2.96 4.83
CA ILE A 39 3.24 2.03 4.01
C ILE A 39 4.01 1.05 4.89
N THR A 40 4.76 1.55 5.87
CA THR A 40 5.60 0.70 6.73
C THR A 40 4.77 -0.23 7.60
N CYS A 41 3.67 0.25 8.18
CA CYS A 41 2.76 -0.61 8.96
C CYS A 41 2.14 -1.71 8.10
N ALA A 42 1.66 -1.39 6.90
CA ALA A 42 1.09 -2.38 5.99
C ALA A 42 2.14 -3.43 5.57
N LEU A 43 3.34 -3.00 5.16
CA LEU A 43 4.40 -3.92 4.76
C LEU A 43 4.84 -4.83 5.92
N MET A 44 5.09 -4.27 7.10
CA MET A 44 5.55 -5.03 8.27
C MET A 44 4.45 -5.92 8.87
N HIS A 45 3.17 -5.67 8.57
CA HIS A 45 2.08 -6.58 8.95
C HIS A 45 2.17 -7.91 8.20
N PHE A 46 2.51 -7.88 6.91
CA PHE A 46 2.55 -9.08 6.06
C PHE A 46 3.93 -9.72 5.93
N LEU A 47 5.00 -8.99 6.29
CA LEU A 47 6.39 -9.42 6.06
C LEU A 47 7.13 -9.64 7.38
N LYS A 48 7.78 -10.79 7.49
CA LYS A 48 8.69 -11.16 8.59
C LYS A 48 9.99 -11.72 8.03
N ALA A 49 10.96 -11.99 8.89
CA ALA A 49 12.22 -12.61 8.49
C ALA A 49 12.01 -13.89 7.67
N GLY A 50 12.71 -13.99 6.55
CA GLY A 50 12.60 -15.10 5.59
C GLY A 50 11.50 -14.91 4.53
N ASP A 51 10.65 -13.90 4.63
CA ASP A 51 9.65 -13.59 3.59
C ASP A 51 10.27 -12.75 2.46
N HIS A 52 9.61 -12.78 1.31
CA HIS A 52 9.99 -12.06 0.12
C HIS A 52 8.91 -11.07 -0.33
N CYS A 53 9.33 -9.91 -0.80
CA CYS A 53 8.50 -8.86 -1.39
C CYS A 53 8.94 -8.58 -2.83
N VAL A 54 7.99 -8.59 -3.77
CA VAL A 54 8.18 -8.06 -5.12
C VAL A 54 7.62 -6.64 -5.13
N ALA A 55 8.45 -5.65 -5.47
CA ALA A 55 8.08 -4.25 -5.41
C ALA A 55 8.35 -3.53 -6.73
N SER A 56 7.48 -2.58 -7.10
CA SER A 56 7.74 -1.72 -8.25
C SER A 56 9.03 -0.92 -8.05
N GLN A 57 9.87 -0.85 -9.09
CA GLN A 57 11.09 -0.04 -9.08
C GLN A 57 10.81 1.48 -9.17
N THR A 58 9.59 1.85 -9.56
CA THR A 58 9.17 3.26 -9.73
C THR A 58 8.33 3.78 -8.58
N VAL A 59 8.47 3.21 -7.38
CA VAL A 59 7.77 3.67 -6.18
C VAL A 59 8.38 4.97 -5.62
N TYR A 60 7.60 5.68 -4.81
CA TYR A 60 8.06 6.85 -4.07
C TYR A 60 9.42 6.61 -3.40
N GLY A 61 10.30 7.60 -3.47
CA GLY A 61 11.69 7.47 -2.97
C GLY A 61 11.81 7.04 -1.51
N GLY A 62 10.88 7.48 -0.64
CA GLY A 62 10.82 7.03 0.75
C GLY A 62 10.48 5.55 0.88
N THR A 63 9.55 5.06 0.07
CA THR A 63 9.18 3.63 0.01
C THR A 63 10.35 2.80 -0.53
N PHE A 64 10.99 3.28 -1.60
CA PHE A 64 12.18 2.63 -2.16
C PHE A 64 13.30 2.52 -1.12
N ALA A 65 13.61 3.63 -0.42
CA ALA A 65 14.62 3.64 0.62
C ALA A 65 14.28 2.70 1.78
N PHE A 66 13.02 2.64 2.21
CA PHE A 66 12.56 1.71 3.23
C PHE A 66 12.76 0.25 2.79
N LEU A 67 12.30 -0.10 1.60
CA LEU A 67 12.42 -1.47 1.07
C LEU A 67 13.87 -1.87 0.82
N LYS A 68 14.71 -0.96 0.32
CA LYS A 68 16.11 -1.24 -0.03
C LYS A 68 17.05 -1.27 1.16
N ASN A 69 16.82 -0.41 2.18
CA ASN A 69 17.83 -0.16 3.21
C ASN A 69 17.39 -0.55 4.63
N TYR A 70 16.08 -0.60 4.89
CA TYR A 70 15.56 -0.81 6.24
C TYR A 70 14.97 -2.20 6.43
N ILE A 71 13.98 -2.60 5.62
CA ILE A 71 13.27 -3.86 5.84
C ILE A 71 14.18 -5.09 5.68
N ILE A 72 15.21 -4.99 4.84
CA ILE A 72 16.21 -6.06 4.66
C ILE A 72 16.98 -6.37 5.94
N ARG A 73 17.14 -5.39 6.85
CA ARG A 73 17.79 -5.58 8.16
C ARG A 73 16.97 -6.46 9.08
N TYR A 74 15.68 -6.64 8.79
CA TYR A 74 14.76 -7.53 9.50
C TYR A 74 14.63 -8.90 8.82
N GLY A 75 15.53 -9.21 7.89
CA GLY A 75 15.58 -10.51 7.21
C GLY A 75 14.53 -10.70 6.10
N VAL A 76 13.94 -9.62 5.61
CA VAL A 76 13.03 -9.65 4.46
C VAL A 76 13.82 -9.47 3.18
N GLU A 77 13.55 -10.31 2.17
CA GLU A 77 14.12 -10.16 0.83
C GLU A 77 13.22 -9.28 -0.05
N VAL A 78 13.82 -8.44 -0.90
CA VAL A 78 13.09 -7.57 -1.80
C VAL A 78 13.65 -7.67 -3.22
N THR A 79 12.76 -7.91 -4.19
CA THR A 79 13.08 -7.82 -5.63
C THR A 79 12.32 -6.65 -6.24
N PHE A 80 13.05 -5.71 -6.83
CA PHE A 80 12.47 -4.59 -7.57
C PHE A 80 12.28 -4.96 -9.04
N VAL A 81 11.11 -4.66 -9.59
CA VAL A 81 10.69 -4.99 -10.96
C VAL A 81 9.93 -3.83 -11.61
N ASP A 82 9.83 -3.83 -12.92
CA ASP A 82 8.82 -3.01 -13.61
C ASP A 82 7.45 -3.69 -13.51
N THR A 83 6.57 -3.18 -12.64
CA THR A 83 5.23 -3.75 -12.45
C THR A 83 4.28 -3.53 -13.64
N THR A 84 4.68 -2.78 -14.66
CA THR A 84 3.96 -2.72 -15.94
C THR A 84 4.35 -3.89 -16.88
N ASN A 85 5.47 -4.57 -16.61
CA ASN A 85 5.91 -5.77 -17.30
C ASN A 85 5.52 -7.03 -16.48
N LEU A 86 4.38 -7.62 -16.80
CA LEU A 86 3.83 -8.76 -16.06
C LEU A 86 4.75 -9.99 -16.09
N GLU A 87 5.53 -10.19 -17.15
CA GLU A 87 6.46 -11.33 -17.23
C GLU A 87 7.63 -11.15 -16.27
N GLU A 88 8.13 -9.93 -16.09
CA GLU A 88 9.15 -9.62 -15.09
C GLU A 88 8.63 -9.86 -13.67
N VAL A 89 7.37 -9.44 -13.38
CA VAL A 89 6.73 -9.71 -12.10
C VAL A 89 6.61 -11.22 -11.85
N LYS A 90 6.12 -12.00 -12.83
CA LYS A 90 6.02 -13.46 -12.71
C LYS A 90 7.37 -14.12 -12.45
N ALA A 91 8.41 -13.71 -13.17
CA ALA A 91 9.76 -14.25 -13.02
C ALA A 91 10.36 -13.95 -11.64
N ALA A 92 9.98 -12.84 -11.01
CA ALA A 92 10.43 -12.45 -9.68
C ALA A 92 9.70 -13.18 -8.54
N MET A 93 8.54 -13.81 -8.79
CA MET A 93 7.77 -14.50 -7.75
C MET A 93 8.51 -15.73 -7.23
N ARG A 94 8.46 -15.94 -5.91
CA ARG A 94 9.10 -17.06 -5.19
C ARG A 94 8.09 -17.73 -4.26
N PRO A 95 8.33 -18.97 -3.81
CA PRO A 95 7.43 -19.65 -2.85
C PRO A 95 7.25 -18.88 -1.53
N ASN A 96 8.26 -18.11 -1.12
CA ASN A 96 8.22 -17.26 0.07
C ASN A 96 7.77 -15.82 -0.22
N THR A 97 7.32 -15.49 -1.42
CA THR A 97 6.75 -14.17 -1.72
C THR A 97 5.41 -14.01 -0.98
N LYS A 98 5.32 -12.96 -0.15
CA LYS A 98 4.12 -12.63 0.65
C LYS A 98 3.46 -11.36 0.20
N VAL A 99 4.19 -10.47 -0.44
CA VAL A 99 3.70 -9.16 -0.89
C VAL A 99 4.14 -8.87 -2.31
N VAL A 100 3.21 -8.39 -3.12
CA VAL A 100 3.46 -7.62 -4.34
C VAL A 100 3.05 -6.18 -4.04
N TYR A 101 4.00 -5.24 -4.15
CA TYR A 101 3.78 -3.82 -3.84
C TYR A 101 3.93 -2.97 -5.09
N THR A 102 2.93 -2.13 -5.37
CA THR A 102 2.98 -1.19 -6.50
C THR A 102 2.25 0.11 -6.17
N GLU A 103 2.51 1.16 -6.95
CA GLU A 103 1.65 2.34 -7.05
C GLU A 103 0.66 2.14 -8.20
N CYS A 104 -0.56 2.67 -8.07
CA CYS A 104 -1.53 2.68 -9.19
C CYS A 104 -0.97 3.43 -10.37
N MET A 105 -0.45 4.60 -10.10
CA MET A 105 0.17 5.51 -11.06
C MET A 105 1.47 6.03 -10.45
N SER A 106 2.59 5.77 -11.10
CA SER A 106 3.90 6.16 -10.60
C SER A 106 4.17 7.66 -10.77
N ASN A 107 4.95 8.24 -9.87
CA ASN A 107 5.41 9.63 -9.94
C ASN A 107 6.94 9.66 -10.15
N PRO A 108 7.48 10.36 -11.16
CA PRO A 108 6.81 11.28 -12.10
C PRO A 108 6.41 10.66 -13.43
N LEU A 109 6.67 9.37 -13.67
CA LEU A 109 6.56 8.76 -14.98
C LEU A 109 5.11 8.46 -15.41
N LEU A 110 4.15 8.55 -14.50
CA LEU A 110 2.72 8.30 -14.72
C LEU A 110 2.43 6.92 -15.35
N ARG A 111 3.27 5.93 -15.06
CA ARG A 111 3.05 4.55 -15.49
C ARG A 111 1.92 3.94 -14.68
N ILE A 112 0.98 3.29 -15.36
CA ILE A 112 -0.21 2.70 -14.74
C ILE A 112 -0.01 1.19 -14.62
N ALA A 113 -0.19 0.66 -13.41
CA ALA A 113 -0.12 -0.77 -13.13
C ALA A 113 -1.43 -1.48 -13.50
N ASN A 114 -1.34 -2.65 -14.13
CA ASN A 114 -2.49 -3.50 -14.41
C ASN A 114 -2.84 -4.32 -13.16
N LEU A 115 -3.64 -3.74 -12.25
CA LEU A 115 -3.95 -4.32 -10.95
C LEU A 115 -4.65 -5.69 -11.04
N PRO A 116 -5.66 -5.92 -11.92
CA PRO A 116 -6.26 -7.23 -12.06
C PRO A 116 -5.29 -8.35 -12.42
N GLU A 117 -4.33 -8.09 -13.30
CA GLU A 117 -3.33 -9.08 -13.67
C GLU A 117 -2.27 -9.26 -12.58
N LEU A 118 -1.84 -8.19 -11.93
CA LEU A 118 -0.96 -8.29 -10.75
C LEU A 118 -1.59 -9.09 -9.62
N LYS A 119 -2.91 -8.95 -9.42
CA LYS A 119 -3.64 -9.75 -8.43
C LYS A 119 -3.60 -11.24 -8.77
N LYS A 120 -3.81 -11.62 -10.02
CA LYS A 120 -3.72 -13.03 -10.45
C LYS A 120 -2.33 -13.61 -10.18
N ILE A 121 -1.28 -12.82 -10.50
CA ILE A 121 0.11 -13.23 -10.24
C ILE A 121 0.35 -13.38 -8.74
N ALA A 122 -0.04 -12.41 -7.92
CA ALA A 122 0.11 -12.48 -6.47
C ALA A 122 -0.59 -13.71 -5.88
N GLN A 123 -1.81 -14.00 -6.33
CA GLN A 123 -2.59 -15.16 -5.88
C GLN A 123 -1.92 -16.52 -6.18
N SER A 124 -1.12 -16.60 -7.23
CA SER A 124 -0.44 -17.87 -7.59
C SER A 124 0.51 -18.39 -6.52
N THR A 125 1.01 -17.53 -5.65
CA THR A 125 1.87 -17.88 -4.49
C THR A 125 1.20 -17.59 -3.15
N GLY A 126 -0.06 -17.14 -3.14
CA GLY A 126 -0.77 -16.71 -1.94
C GLY A 126 -0.31 -15.35 -1.40
N ALA A 127 0.44 -14.59 -2.20
CA ALA A 127 0.87 -13.24 -1.84
C ALA A 127 -0.29 -12.24 -1.85
N LYS A 128 -0.15 -11.17 -1.07
CA LYS A 128 -1.07 -10.04 -1.02
C LYS A 128 -0.62 -8.95 -1.98
N LEU A 129 -1.58 -8.34 -2.69
CA LEU A 129 -1.36 -7.17 -3.52
C LEU A 129 -1.62 -5.91 -2.70
N LEU A 130 -0.56 -5.16 -2.38
CA LEU A 130 -0.60 -3.88 -1.71
C LEU A 130 -0.42 -2.75 -2.72
N VAL A 131 -1.33 -1.80 -2.73
CA VAL A 131 -1.37 -0.75 -3.75
C VAL A 131 -1.39 0.63 -3.11
N ASP A 132 -0.40 1.45 -3.40
CA ASP A 132 -0.41 2.86 -3.04
C ASP A 132 -1.21 3.65 -4.10
N ASN A 133 -2.32 4.24 -3.68
CA ASN A 133 -3.22 5.02 -4.53
C ASN A 133 -3.14 6.53 -4.25
N THR A 134 -2.03 6.98 -3.73
CA THR A 134 -1.83 8.40 -3.38
C THR A 134 -2.03 9.33 -4.57
N PHE A 135 -1.66 8.89 -5.78
CA PHE A 135 -1.67 9.74 -6.99
C PHE A 135 -3.03 9.80 -7.70
N SER A 136 -3.93 8.86 -7.41
CA SER A 136 -5.25 8.80 -8.07
C SER A 136 -6.41 8.50 -7.11
N PRO A 137 -6.47 9.17 -5.92
CA PRO A 137 -7.57 8.93 -4.99
C PRO A 137 -8.90 9.36 -5.62
N MET A 138 -9.97 8.61 -5.33
CA MET A 138 -11.34 8.87 -5.78
C MET A 138 -11.59 8.77 -7.30
N ILE A 139 -10.54 8.55 -8.12
CA ILE A 139 -10.70 8.34 -9.56
C ILE A 139 -11.21 6.92 -9.82
N PHE A 140 -10.67 5.95 -9.10
CA PHE A 140 -11.12 4.56 -9.07
C PHE A 140 -10.68 3.90 -7.74
N SER A 141 -11.28 2.74 -7.43
CA SER A 141 -10.90 1.94 -6.26
C SER A 141 -9.97 0.81 -6.68
N PRO A 142 -8.70 0.81 -6.24
CA PRO A 142 -7.81 -0.34 -6.40
C PRO A 142 -8.34 -1.61 -5.75
N TYR A 143 -9.05 -1.51 -4.63
CA TYR A 143 -9.67 -2.64 -3.96
C TYR A 143 -10.65 -3.37 -4.89
N LYS A 144 -11.50 -2.64 -5.61
CA LYS A 144 -12.43 -3.20 -6.61
C LYS A 144 -11.71 -3.83 -7.82
N LEU A 145 -10.45 -3.47 -8.05
CA LEU A 145 -9.59 -4.03 -9.07
C LEU A 145 -8.70 -5.19 -8.56
N GLY A 146 -8.90 -5.61 -7.31
CA GLY A 146 -8.27 -6.79 -6.74
C GLY A 146 -7.15 -6.55 -5.73
N ALA A 147 -6.83 -5.29 -5.37
CA ALA A 147 -5.89 -5.02 -4.30
C ALA A 147 -6.42 -5.59 -2.96
N ASP A 148 -5.54 -6.20 -2.17
CA ASP A 148 -5.90 -6.65 -0.81
C ASP A 148 -5.82 -5.50 0.19
N VAL A 149 -4.90 -4.57 -0.05
CA VAL A 149 -4.70 -3.38 0.79
C VAL A 149 -4.47 -2.18 -0.10
N VAL A 150 -5.17 -1.10 0.20
CA VAL A 150 -4.97 0.18 -0.47
C VAL A 150 -4.40 1.18 0.53
N ILE A 151 -3.37 1.89 0.11
CA ILE A 151 -2.60 2.82 0.94
C ILE A 151 -2.69 4.22 0.36
N TYR A 152 -2.79 5.20 1.23
CA TYR A 152 -2.82 6.61 0.87
C TYR A 152 -1.85 7.43 1.71
N SER A 153 -1.06 8.28 1.05
CA SER A 153 -0.55 9.49 1.69
C SER A 153 -1.63 10.57 1.61
N MET A 154 -2.43 10.70 2.66
CA MET A 154 -3.47 11.73 2.70
C MET A 154 -2.91 13.15 2.73
N THR A 155 -1.62 13.31 2.98
CA THR A 155 -0.84 14.55 2.84
C THR A 155 -1.01 15.20 1.46
N LYS A 156 -1.31 14.39 0.42
CA LYS A 156 -1.35 14.78 -0.99
C LYS A 156 -2.80 15.11 -1.41
N PHE A 157 -3.32 14.41 -2.41
CA PHE A 157 -4.58 14.75 -3.07
C PHE A 157 -5.83 14.51 -2.22
N VAL A 158 -5.82 13.56 -1.27
CA VAL A 158 -6.95 13.36 -0.36
C VAL A 158 -7.17 14.61 0.50
N ASN A 159 -6.13 15.19 1.07
CA ASN A 159 -6.22 16.47 1.78
C ASN A 159 -6.42 17.65 0.81
N GLY A 160 -5.62 17.73 -0.26
CA GLY A 160 -5.73 18.70 -1.33
C GLY A 160 -5.35 20.15 -0.99
N LYS A 161 -5.01 20.44 0.27
CA LYS A 161 -4.77 21.81 0.76
C LYS A 161 -3.31 22.08 1.18
N ASN A 162 -2.47 21.05 1.20
CA ASN A 162 -1.07 21.13 1.60
C ASN A 162 -0.85 21.68 3.03
N ASP A 163 -1.77 21.38 3.95
CA ASP A 163 -1.79 21.90 5.32
C ASP A 163 -1.75 20.81 6.39
N CYS A 164 -1.67 19.53 6.01
CA CYS A 164 -1.53 18.43 6.97
C CYS A 164 -0.62 17.31 6.46
N VAL A 165 -0.17 16.49 7.39
CA VAL A 165 0.55 15.24 7.14
C VAL A 165 -0.27 14.09 7.71
N ALA A 166 -0.69 13.15 6.87
CA ALA A 166 -1.46 12.00 7.29
C ALA A 166 -1.33 10.85 6.30
N GLY A 167 -1.70 9.64 6.74
CA GLY A 167 -1.80 8.46 5.91
C GLY A 167 -3.02 7.63 6.22
N ALA A 168 -3.38 6.70 5.34
CA ALA A 168 -4.44 5.75 5.56
C ALA A 168 -4.12 4.38 4.96
N ILE A 169 -4.70 3.34 5.57
CA ILE A 169 -4.70 1.96 5.09
C ILE A 169 -6.17 1.53 5.00
N CYS A 170 -6.60 1.00 3.85
CA CYS A 170 -7.95 0.47 3.63
C CYS A 170 -7.83 -1.01 3.27
N ALA A 171 -8.58 -1.88 3.95
CA ALA A 171 -8.55 -3.33 3.74
C ALA A 171 -9.83 -4.02 4.25
N SER A 172 -9.93 -5.33 3.92
CA SER A 172 -10.97 -6.25 4.43
C SER A 172 -10.34 -7.53 4.94
#